data_964ce950eb1c0ef8fb4f22fdf843f1bd
#
_entry.id   964ce950eb1c0ef8fb4f22fdf843f1bd
#
_cell.length_a   1.000
_cell.length_b   1.000
_cell.length_c   1.000
_cell.angle_alpha   90.00
_cell.angle_beta   90.00
_cell.angle_gamma   90.00
#
_symmetry.space_group_name_H-M   'P 1'
#
loop_
_entity.id
_entity.type
_entity.pdbx_description
1 polymer ?
#
loop_
_entity_poly.entity_id
_entity_poly.type
_entity_poly.pdbx_seq_one_letter_code
_entity_poly.pdbx_strand_id
1 'polypeptide(L)'
;MNSLGAILFFAVALMVLTSAEHTSNWAVLVSTSRFWFNYRHLANVLSLYRTVKRLGIPDSQIILMLPDDMACNPRNAFPGTVYNNADRALDLYGDNIEVDYRGYEVTVENFIRLLTDRVGEDMPRSKRLLTDDRSNILVYMTGHGGNEFLKFQDAEEISAFDLADAFEQMWEKKRHVLLPFCGPTR
;
A
#
# COMPACT_ATOMS: atom_id res chain seq x y z
N MET A 1 1.56 47.28 25.50
CA MET A 1 1.38 45.83 25.31
C MET A 1 1.99 45.15 26.53
N ASN A 2 1.17 44.54 27.36
CA ASN A 2 1.66 43.98 28.63
C ASN A 2 2.52 42.74 28.34
N SER A 3 3.63 42.60 29.08
CA SER A 3 4.57 41.46 28.93
C SER A 3 3.90 40.09 28.92
N LEU A 4 2.78 39.94 29.61
CA LEU A 4 1.98 38.72 29.65
C LEU A 4 1.34 38.38 28.28
N GLY A 5 0.88 39.36 27.51
CA GLY A 5 0.32 39.19 26.18
C GLY A 5 1.36 38.77 25.14
N ALA A 6 2.59 39.32 25.26
CA ALA A 6 3.69 38.94 24.38
C ALA A 6 4.16 37.50 24.64
N ILE A 7 4.22 37.07 25.90
CA ILE A 7 4.59 35.69 26.27
C ILE A 7 3.52 34.71 25.80
N LEU A 8 2.23 35.02 25.93
CA LEU A 8 1.13 34.16 25.46
C LEU A 8 1.14 34.03 23.92
N PHE A 9 1.39 35.13 23.21
CA PHE A 9 1.48 35.13 21.75
C PHE A 9 2.68 34.30 21.25
N PHE A 10 3.84 34.41 21.92
CA PHE A 10 5.01 33.58 21.61
C PHE A 10 4.78 32.10 21.91
N ALA A 11 4.11 31.77 23.03
CA ALA A 11 3.78 30.38 23.38
C ALA A 11 2.80 29.75 22.39
N VAL A 12 1.77 30.48 21.94
CA VAL A 12 0.80 30.00 20.91
C VAL A 12 1.48 29.90 19.58
N ALA A 13 2.35 30.82 19.17
CA ALA A 13 3.12 30.75 17.93
C ALA A 13 4.10 29.54 17.93
N LEU A 14 4.72 29.25 19.10
CA LEU A 14 5.59 28.07 19.22
C LEU A 14 4.83 26.76 19.16
N MET A 15 3.59 26.69 19.70
CA MET A 15 2.74 25.51 19.59
C MET A 15 2.25 25.25 18.16
N VAL A 16 2.04 26.28 17.37
CA VAL A 16 1.66 26.14 15.94
C VAL A 16 2.85 25.67 15.09
N LEU A 17 4.09 25.97 15.52
CA LEU A 17 5.30 25.55 14.80
C LEU A 17 5.75 24.11 15.12
N THR A 18 5.14 23.46 16.11
CA THR A 18 5.51 22.10 16.54
C THR A 18 4.55 21.01 16.06
N SER A 19 3.47 21.34 15.34
CA SER A 19 2.71 20.32 14.63
C SER A 19 3.54 19.89 13.43
N ALA A 20 4.19 18.74 13.52
CA ALA A 20 4.73 18.06 12.36
C ALA A 20 3.53 17.71 11.46
N GLU A 21 3.15 18.63 10.56
CA GLU A 21 2.14 18.34 9.54
C GLU A 21 2.70 17.27 8.63
N HIS A 22 2.10 16.10 8.67
CA HIS A 22 2.32 15.08 7.65
C HIS A 22 1.88 15.66 6.31
N THR A 23 2.83 15.82 5.39
CA THR A 23 2.61 16.55 4.13
C THR A 23 2.22 15.63 2.98
N SER A 24 2.42 14.33 3.13
CA SER A 24 2.08 13.36 2.10
C SER A 24 1.61 12.03 2.67
N ASN A 25 0.64 11.41 2.01
CA ASN A 25 0.14 10.08 2.36
C ASN A 25 0.42 9.14 1.19
N TRP A 26 1.00 8.01 1.49
CA TRP A 26 1.35 6.96 0.53
C TRP A 26 0.60 5.67 0.84
N ALA A 27 0.36 4.85 -0.19
CA ALA A 27 -0.21 3.52 -0.03
C ALA A 27 0.61 2.49 -0.81
N VAL A 28 0.94 1.37 -0.18
CA VAL A 28 1.51 0.17 -0.81
C VAL A 28 0.49 -0.93 -0.66
N LEU A 29 -0.11 -1.33 -1.78
CA LEU A 29 -1.25 -2.24 -1.83
C LEU A 29 -0.88 -3.50 -2.60
N VAL A 30 -0.89 -4.65 -1.93
CA VAL A 30 -0.36 -5.89 -2.48
C VAL A 30 -1.40 -7.01 -2.43
N SER A 31 -1.77 -7.54 -3.59
CA SER A 31 -2.31 -8.88 -3.71
C SER A 31 -1.16 -9.86 -3.87
N THR A 32 -1.09 -10.89 -3.05
CA THR A 32 0.02 -11.85 -3.14
C THR A 32 -0.34 -13.15 -3.85
N SER A 33 -1.61 -13.33 -4.25
CA SER A 33 -2.13 -14.59 -4.77
C SER A 33 -2.42 -14.53 -6.27
N ARG A 34 -1.99 -15.57 -7.01
CA ARG A 34 -2.34 -15.80 -8.42
C ARG A 34 -3.55 -16.72 -8.54
N PHE A 35 -3.99 -16.91 -9.79
CA PHE A 35 -5.02 -17.81 -10.24
C PHE A 35 -6.45 -17.41 -9.88
N TRP A 36 -7.37 -17.81 -10.74
CA TRP A 36 -8.78 -17.43 -10.70
C TRP A 36 -9.48 -17.70 -9.36
N PHE A 37 -9.18 -18.81 -8.70
CA PHE A 37 -9.79 -19.16 -7.41
C PHE A 37 -9.43 -18.19 -6.27
N ASN A 38 -8.43 -17.35 -6.48
CA ASN A 38 -7.99 -16.28 -5.56
C ASN A 38 -8.54 -14.90 -5.93
N TYR A 39 -9.56 -14.84 -6.79
CA TYR A 39 -10.21 -13.61 -7.24
C TYR A 39 -10.49 -12.62 -6.09
N ARG A 40 -10.93 -13.11 -4.94
CA ARG A 40 -11.24 -12.30 -3.76
C ARG A 40 -10.08 -11.44 -3.28
N HIS A 41 -8.85 -11.93 -3.34
CA HIS A 41 -7.68 -11.18 -2.88
C HIS A 41 -7.44 -9.95 -3.77
N LEU A 42 -7.51 -10.12 -5.08
CA LEU A 42 -7.42 -9.02 -6.01
C LEU A 42 -8.58 -8.04 -5.85
N ALA A 43 -9.81 -8.52 -5.69
CA ALA A 43 -10.97 -7.67 -5.46
C ALA A 43 -10.85 -6.84 -4.17
N ASN A 44 -10.30 -7.43 -3.09
CA ASN A 44 -10.05 -6.72 -1.84
C ASN A 44 -9.02 -5.59 -2.00
N VAL A 45 -7.90 -5.87 -2.68
CA VAL A 45 -6.88 -4.84 -2.95
C VAL A 45 -7.44 -3.71 -3.80
N LEU A 46 -8.18 -4.03 -4.86
CA LEU A 46 -8.79 -3.03 -5.73
C LEU A 46 -9.86 -2.19 -5.01
N SER A 47 -10.61 -2.80 -4.10
CA SER A 47 -11.55 -2.05 -3.24
C SER A 47 -10.82 -1.01 -2.39
N LEU A 48 -9.69 -1.41 -1.79
CA LEU A 48 -8.88 -0.49 -0.99
C LEU A 48 -8.21 0.59 -1.86
N TYR A 49 -7.68 0.22 -3.04
CA TYR A 49 -7.12 1.17 -4.01
C TYR A 49 -8.13 2.29 -4.34
N ARG A 50 -9.37 1.93 -4.68
CA ARG A 50 -10.42 2.93 -4.94
C ARG A 50 -10.76 3.75 -3.70
N THR A 51 -10.71 3.15 -2.52
CA THR A 51 -10.97 3.86 -1.27
C THR A 51 -9.91 4.90 -0.97
N VAL A 52 -8.64 4.56 -1.07
CA VAL A 52 -7.55 5.51 -0.79
C VAL A 52 -7.49 6.62 -1.83
N LYS A 53 -7.77 6.32 -3.11
CA LYS A 53 -7.95 7.37 -4.15
C LYS A 53 -9.07 8.33 -3.81
N ARG A 54 -10.23 7.82 -3.39
CA ARG A 54 -11.37 8.65 -3.00
C ARG A 54 -11.09 9.49 -1.76
N LEU A 55 -10.20 9.03 -0.88
CA LEU A 55 -9.73 9.78 0.28
C LEU A 55 -8.66 10.82 -0.08
N GLY A 56 -8.27 10.93 -1.35
CA GLY A 56 -7.40 11.98 -1.86
C GLY A 56 -5.94 11.61 -2.04
N ILE A 57 -5.55 10.33 -1.91
CA ILE A 57 -4.20 9.89 -2.24
C ILE A 57 -4.09 9.80 -3.78
N PRO A 58 -3.20 10.56 -4.42
CA PRO A 58 -3.03 10.53 -5.87
C PRO A 58 -2.34 9.23 -6.33
N ASP A 59 -2.55 8.81 -7.58
CA ASP A 59 -1.94 7.59 -8.13
C ASP A 59 -0.42 7.57 -8.02
N SER A 60 0.23 8.72 -8.17
CA SER A 60 1.68 8.84 -8.00
C SER A 60 2.20 8.53 -6.59
N GLN A 61 1.31 8.40 -5.61
CA GLN A 61 1.61 8.03 -4.22
C GLN A 61 0.97 6.69 -3.81
N ILE A 62 0.41 5.94 -4.77
CA ILE A 62 -0.10 4.59 -4.57
C ILE A 62 0.78 3.63 -5.35
N ILE A 63 1.32 2.64 -4.68
CA ILE A 63 2.05 1.54 -5.34
C ILE A 63 1.17 0.31 -5.27
N LEU A 64 0.71 -0.15 -6.43
CA LEU A 64 -0.19 -1.29 -6.58
C LEU A 64 0.56 -2.48 -7.17
N MET A 65 0.55 -3.60 -6.44
CA MET A 65 1.22 -4.85 -6.82
C MET A 65 0.18 -5.95 -7.04
N LEU A 66 0.02 -6.39 -8.28
CA LEU A 66 -0.95 -7.43 -8.68
C LEU A 66 -0.26 -8.57 -9.42
N PRO A 67 -0.22 -9.80 -8.86
CA PRO A 67 0.47 -10.93 -9.47
C PRO A 67 -0.30 -11.58 -10.63
N ASP A 68 -1.59 -11.24 -10.80
CA ASP A 68 -2.45 -11.77 -11.87
C ASP A 68 -3.46 -10.72 -12.33
N ASP A 69 -3.99 -10.87 -13.53
CA ASP A 69 -5.03 -10.02 -14.10
C ASP A 69 -6.36 -10.79 -14.17
N MET A 70 -7.19 -10.61 -13.13
CA MET A 70 -8.51 -11.26 -13.06
C MET A 70 -9.53 -10.63 -14.02
N ALA A 71 -9.33 -9.37 -14.41
CA ALA A 71 -10.21 -8.69 -15.37
C ALA A 71 -10.13 -9.35 -16.75
N CYS A 72 -8.92 -9.72 -17.17
CA CYS A 72 -8.66 -10.39 -18.46
C CYS A 72 -8.62 -11.93 -18.38
N ASN A 73 -8.99 -12.52 -17.25
CA ASN A 73 -8.97 -13.98 -17.09
C ASN A 73 -10.08 -14.64 -17.95
N PRO A 74 -9.78 -15.72 -18.71
CA PRO A 74 -10.79 -16.42 -19.54
C PRO A 74 -11.98 -16.96 -18.74
N ARG A 75 -11.85 -17.17 -17.43
CA ARG A 75 -12.95 -17.62 -16.56
C ARG A 75 -13.85 -16.48 -16.10
N ASN A 76 -13.46 -15.23 -16.36
CA ASN A 76 -14.27 -14.07 -15.96
C ASN A 76 -15.49 -13.96 -16.86
N ALA A 77 -16.68 -14.11 -16.30
CA ALA A 77 -17.94 -13.96 -17.02
C ALA A 77 -18.22 -12.51 -17.48
N PHE A 78 -17.49 -11.54 -16.91
CA PHE A 78 -17.58 -10.11 -17.23
C PHE A 78 -16.19 -9.56 -17.55
N PRO A 79 -15.66 -9.85 -18.76
CA PRO A 79 -14.32 -9.44 -19.15
C PRO A 79 -14.07 -7.94 -18.97
N GLY A 80 -12.87 -7.59 -18.50
CA GLY A 80 -12.47 -6.21 -18.28
C GLY A 80 -12.98 -5.61 -16.97
N THR A 81 -13.72 -6.35 -16.14
CA THR A 81 -14.29 -5.86 -14.87
C THR A 81 -13.91 -6.74 -13.69
N VAL A 82 -13.91 -6.14 -12.50
CA VAL A 82 -13.75 -6.86 -11.23
C VAL A 82 -14.78 -6.35 -10.23
N TYR A 83 -15.48 -7.27 -9.58
CA TYR A 83 -16.52 -6.96 -8.59
C TYR A 83 -16.22 -7.60 -7.24
N ASN A 84 -16.53 -6.91 -6.16
CA ASN A 84 -16.42 -7.44 -4.80
C ASN A 84 -17.71 -8.09 -4.30
N ASN A 85 -18.85 -7.75 -4.92
CA ASN A 85 -20.18 -8.22 -4.52
C ASN A 85 -20.91 -8.90 -5.67
N ALA A 86 -21.82 -9.80 -5.32
CA ALA A 86 -22.65 -10.53 -6.29
C ALA A 86 -23.60 -9.63 -7.09
N ASP A 87 -24.03 -8.51 -6.52
CA ASP A 87 -24.89 -7.51 -7.17
C ASP A 87 -24.14 -6.65 -8.21
N ARG A 88 -22.83 -6.73 -8.24
CA ARG A 88 -21.96 -6.01 -9.20
C ARG A 88 -22.20 -4.49 -9.23
N ALA A 89 -22.52 -3.91 -8.09
CA ALA A 89 -22.86 -2.49 -7.97
C ALA A 89 -21.71 -1.55 -8.36
N LEU A 90 -20.45 -2.01 -8.24
CA LEU A 90 -19.27 -1.20 -8.53
C LEU A 90 -18.20 -2.04 -9.21
N ASP A 91 -17.82 -1.65 -10.42
CA ASP A 91 -16.62 -2.19 -11.08
C ASP A 91 -15.37 -1.61 -10.40
N LEU A 92 -14.58 -2.49 -9.82
CA LEU A 92 -13.36 -2.14 -9.10
C LEU A 92 -12.16 -1.93 -10.01
N TYR A 93 -12.16 -2.57 -11.19
CA TYR A 93 -11.06 -2.45 -12.15
C TYR A 93 -11.13 -1.09 -12.87
N GLY A 94 -12.25 -0.82 -13.58
CA GLY A 94 -12.48 0.46 -14.25
C GLY A 94 -11.39 0.86 -15.24
N ASP A 95 -11.47 2.11 -15.72
CA ASP A 95 -10.55 2.64 -16.75
C ASP A 95 -9.25 3.26 -16.19
N ASN A 96 -9.14 3.43 -14.87
CA ASN A 96 -8.13 4.30 -14.24
C ASN A 96 -7.28 3.57 -13.19
N ILE A 97 -7.00 2.29 -13.37
CA ILE A 97 -6.10 1.56 -12.47
C ILE A 97 -4.67 1.62 -13.00
N GLU A 98 -3.76 2.12 -12.17
CA GLU A 98 -2.32 2.06 -12.42
C GLU A 98 -1.72 0.92 -11.59
N VAL A 99 -1.23 -0.12 -12.28
CA VAL A 99 -0.56 -1.25 -11.64
C VAL A 99 0.94 -1.12 -11.85
N ASP A 100 1.69 -0.95 -10.77
CA ASP A 100 3.13 -0.69 -10.82
C ASP A 100 3.96 -1.96 -10.90
N TYR A 101 3.59 -3.00 -10.16
CA TYR A 101 4.23 -4.31 -10.21
C TYR A 101 3.23 -5.36 -10.67
N ARG A 102 3.56 -6.07 -11.75
CA ARG A 102 2.66 -7.05 -12.40
C ARG A 102 3.29 -8.43 -12.45
N GLY A 103 2.44 -9.46 -12.34
CA GLY A 103 2.85 -10.83 -12.57
C GLY A 103 4.03 -11.24 -11.69
N TYR A 104 5.10 -11.70 -12.32
CA TYR A 104 6.30 -12.19 -11.64
C TYR A 104 7.15 -11.09 -10.96
N GLU A 105 6.85 -9.83 -11.15
CA GLU A 105 7.49 -8.75 -10.39
C GLU A 105 6.99 -8.68 -8.92
N VAL A 106 5.86 -9.31 -8.61
CA VAL A 106 5.29 -9.36 -7.26
C VAL A 106 5.97 -10.48 -6.47
N THR A 107 7.13 -10.19 -5.92
CA THR A 107 7.97 -11.09 -5.12
C THR A 107 8.21 -10.53 -3.72
N VAL A 108 8.57 -11.39 -2.78
CA VAL A 108 9.01 -10.97 -1.44
C VAL A 108 10.21 -10.04 -1.55
N GLU A 109 11.18 -10.38 -2.41
CA GLU A 109 12.38 -9.56 -2.60
C GLU A 109 12.03 -8.14 -3.08
N ASN A 110 11.23 -7.99 -4.13
CA ASN A 110 10.83 -6.68 -4.65
C ASN A 110 10.01 -5.88 -3.63
N PHE A 111 9.15 -6.55 -2.86
CA PHE A 111 8.38 -5.91 -1.80
C PHE A 111 9.29 -5.38 -0.67
N ILE A 112 10.21 -6.18 -0.16
CA ILE A 112 11.16 -5.75 0.87
C ILE A 112 12.09 -4.63 0.35
N ARG A 113 12.61 -4.75 -0.89
CA ARG A 113 13.41 -3.69 -1.51
C ARG A 113 12.66 -2.37 -1.62
N LEU A 114 11.36 -2.44 -1.98
CA LEU A 114 10.49 -1.27 -2.04
C LEU A 114 10.36 -0.58 -0.68
N LEU A 115 10.03 -1.33 0.36
CA LEU A 115 9.85 -0.79 1.71
C LEU A 115 11.14 -0.19 2.28
N THR A 116 12.27 -0.84 2.02
CA THR A 116 13.58 -0.48 2.60
C THR A 116 14.40 0.49 1.74
N ASP A 117 13.81 1.03 0.64
CA ASP A 117 14.44 1.98 -0.28
C ASP A 117 15.69 1.41 -0.96
N ARG A 118 15.61 0.15 -1.36
CA ARG A 118 16.65 -0.55 -2.11
C ARG A 118 16.28 -0.79 -3.57
N VAL A 119 15.30 -0.05 -4.07
CA VAL A 119 14.94 0.00 -5.49
C VAL A 119 15.90 0.99 -6.17
N GLY A 120 16.59 0.55 -7.22
CA GLY A 120 17.60 1.36 -7.91
C GLY A 120 17.04 2.63 -8.55
N GLU A 121 17.91 3.61 -8.77
CA GLU A 121 17.51 4.89 -9.38
C GLU A 121 17.16 4.76 -10.87
N ASP A 122 17.57 3.70 -11.51
CA ASP A 122 17.21 3.30 -12.87
C ASP A 122 15.77 2.84 -13.03
N MET A 123 15.10 2.50 -11.91
CA MET A 123 13.69 2.12 -11.91
C MET A 123 12.77 3.35 -12.06
N PRO A 124 11.65 3.21 -12.79
CA PRO A 124 10.66 4.28 -12.92
C PRO A 124 10.17 4.80 -11.56
N ARG A 125 9.88 6.10 -11.49
CA ARG A 125 9.39 6.74 -10.25
C ARG A 125 8.13 6.07 -9.69
N SER A 126 7.23 5.56 -10.53
CA SER A 126 6.03 4.83 -10.13
C SER A 126 6.33 3.52 -9.38
N LYS A 127 7.53 2.95 -9.54
CA LYS A 127 7.98 1.75 -8.82
C LYS A 127 8.81 2.05 -7.58
N ARG A 128 8.88 3.30 -7.13
CA ARG A 128 9.72 3.73 -6.01
C ARG A 128 8.88 4.38 -4.92
N LEU A 129 9.09 3.98 -3.67
CA LEU A 129 8.44 4.58 -2.51
C LEU A 129 9.21 5.84 -2.08
N LEU A 130 8.90 6.97 -2.73
CA LEU A 130 9.62 8.24 -2.57
C LEU A 130 9.09 9.05 -1.38
N THR A 131 9.12 8.45 -0.21
CA THR A 131 8.64 9.04 1.06
C THR A 131 9.75 9.77 1.80
N ASP A 132 9.37 10.71 2.66
CA ASP A 132 10.22 11.46 3.58
C ASP A 132 9.82 11.24 5.05
N ASP A 133 10.42 11.99 5.96
CA ASP A 133 10.15 11.93 7.40
C ASP A 133 8.77 12.52 7.81
N ARG A 134 8.04 13.12 6.86
CA ARG A 134 6.69 13.67 7.06
C ARG A 134 5.63 12.90 6.29
N SER A 135 5.98 11.77 5.72
CA SER A 135 5.07 10.91 4.97
C SER A 135 4.45 9.85 5.86
N ASN A 136 3.14 9.64 5.73
CA ASN A 136 2.46 8.47 6.27
C ASN A 136 2.39 7.38 5.18
N ILE A 137 2.62 6.14 5.55
CA ILE A 137 2.60 5.01 4.61
C ILE A 137 1.59 3.99 5.10
N LEU A 138 0.55 3.75 4.29
CA LEU A 138 -0.38 2.64 4.46
C LEU A 138 0.16 1.42 3.73
N VAL A 139 0.46 0.34 4.45
CA VAL A 139 0.83 -0.94 3.85
C VAL A 139 -0.32 -1.93 4.03
N TYR A 140 -0.83 -2.47 2.92
CA TYR A 140 -1.88 -3.48 2.92
C TYR A 140 -1.46 -4.67 2.07
N MET A 141 -1.56 -5.87 2.64
CA MET A 141 -1.29 -7.13 1.95
C MET A 141 -2.44 -8.10 2.15
N THR A 142 -2.78 -8.85 1.12
CA THR A 142 -3.80 -9.89 1.18
C THR A 142 -3.40 -11.08 0.33
N GLY A 143 -3.63 -12.29 0.87
CA GLY A 143 -3.30 -13.55 0.23
C GLY A 143 -3.47 -14.72 1.18
N HIS A 144 -2.93 -15.88 0.77
CA HIS A 144 -2.85 -17.04 1.64
C HIS A 144 -1.70 -16.89 2.63
N GLY A 145 -1.84 -17.48 3.79
CA GLY A 145 -0.80 -17.49 4.81
C GLY A 145 -1.08 -18.50 5.90
N GLY A 146 -0.25 -18.48 6.91
CA GLY A 146 -0.37 -19.32 8.09
C GLY A 146 0.10 -18.61 9.34
N ASN A 147 0.57 -19.39 10.33
CA ASN A 147 1.15 -18.81 11.52
C ASN A 147 2.49 -18.16 11.17
N GLU A 148 2.58 -16.85 11.41
CA GLU A 148 3.78 -16.04 11.22
C GLU A 148 4.31 -15.92 9.78
N PHE A 149 3.49 -16.20 8.74
CA PHE A 149 3.88 -15.99 7.35
C PHE A 149 2.72 -15.64 6.43
N LEU A 150 3.04 -14.97 5.32
CA LEU A 150 2.16 -14.74 4.17
C LEU A 150 2.82 -15.30 2.91
N LYS A 151 2.06 -16.04 2.09
CA LYS A 151 2.58 -16.58 0.82
C LYS A 151 2.57 -15.53 -0.28
N PHE A 152 3.60 -15.54 -1.09
CA PHE A 152 3.69 -14.80 -2.35
C PHE A 152 3.65 -15.78 -3.52
N GLN A 153 2.56 -15.75 -4.28
CA GLN A 153 2.31 -16.56 -5.50
C GLN A 153 2.47 -18.08 -5.31
N ASP A 154 2.33 -18.60 -4.07
CA ASP A 154 2.61 -20.00 -3.69
C ASP A 154 4.06 -20.47 -3.96
N ALA A 155 4.97 -19.56 -4.28
CA ALA A 155 6.37 -19.84 -4.56
C ALA A 155 7.32 -19.38 -3.44
N GLU A 156 6.95 -18.31 -2.73
CA GLU A 156 7.75 -17.68 -1.68
C GLU A 156 6.88 -17.44 -0.43
N GLU A 157 7.53 -17.22 0.69
CA GLU A 157 6.87 -16.84 1.94
C GLU A 157 7.61 -15.64 2.54
N ILE A 158 6.85 -14.62 2.97
CA ILE A 158 7.38 -13.57 3.83
C ILE A 158 7.03 -13.92 5.27
N SER A 159 8.03 -14.02 6.12
CA SER A 159 7.81 -14.26 7.56
C SER A 159 7.45 -12.98 8.30
N ALA A 160 6.83 -13.13 9.47
CA ALA A 160 6.59 -12.00 10.37
C ALA A 160 7.88 -11.30 10.79
N PHE A 161 8.99 -12.06 10.89
CA PHE A 161 10.33 -11.53 11.22
C PHE A 161 10.89 -10.67 10.09
N ASP A 162 10.84 -11.14 8.83
CA ASP A 162 11.31 -10.37 7.67
C ASP A 162 10.53 -9.04 7.55
N LEU A 163 9.23 -9.10 7.84
CA LEU A 163 8.37 -7.93 7.80
C LEU A 163 8.68 -6.95 8.95
N ALA A 164 8.91 -7.47 10.16
CA ALA A 164 9.30 -6.67 11.32
C ALA A 164 10.64 -5.96 11.07
N ASP A 165 11.64 -6.67 10.56
CA ASP A 165 12.94 -6.10 10.20
C ASP A 165 12.82 -5.00 9.12
N ALA A 166 11.94 -5.21 8.13
CA ALA A 166 11.69 -4.19 7.10
C ALA A 166 11.07 -2.93 7.70
N PHE A 167 10.11 -3.07 8.62
CA PHE A 167 9.49 -1.92 9.29
C PHE A 167 10.44 -1.23 10.27
N GLU A 168 11.31 -1.96 10.97
CA GLU A 168 12.36 -1.37 11.80
C GLU A 168 13.30 -0.49 10.95
N GLN A 169 13.74 -0.98 9.78
CA GLN A 169 14.55 -0.21 8.86
C GLN A 169 13.81 1.03 8.31
N MET A 170 12.49 0.94 8.07
CA MET A 170 11.67 2.10 7.71
C MET A 170 11.61 3.11 8.86
N TRP A 171 11.43 2.65 10.09
CA TRP A 171 11.40 3.49 11.28
C TRP A 171 12.73 4.22 11.52
N GLU A 172 13.87 3.53 11.39
CA GLU A 172 15.20 4.14 11.47
C GLU A 172 15.38 5.27 10.46
N LYS A 173 14.78 5.13 9.28
CA LYS A 173 14.73 6.18 8.23
C LYS A 173 13.63 7.23 8.46
N LYS A 174 13.00 7.24 9.64
CA LYS A 174 11.90 8.14 10.02
C LYS A 174 10.69 8.08 9.09
N ARG A 175 10.37 6.89 8.56
CA ARG A 175 9.19 6.65 7.74
C ARG A 175 8.06 6.12 8.61
N HIS A 176 6.92 6.78 8.63
CA HIS A 176 5.79 6.43 9.49
C HIS A 176 4.87 5.44 8.79
N VAL A 177 4.87 4.18 9.24
CA VAL A 177 4.02 3.12 8.69
C VAL A 177 2.73 2.98 9.50
N LEU A 178 1.59 3.12 8.82
CA LEU A 178 0.28 2.76 9.35
C LEU A 178 -0.08 1.37 8.85
N LEU A 179 -0.20 0.40 9.76
CA LEU A 179 -0.54 -0.97 9.44
C LEU A 179 -2.04 -1.23 9.65
N PRO A 180 -2.85 -1.39 8.63
CA PRO A 180 -3.97 -2.30 8.69
C PRO A 180 -3.50 -3.67 8.20
N PHE A 181 -3.31 -4.59 9.11
CA PHE A 181 -3.00 -5.98 8.81
C PHE A 181 -4.29 -6.70 8.38
N CYS A 182 -4.34 -7.23 7.18
CA CYS A 182 -5.34 -8.22 6.79
C CYS A 182 -4.66 -9.59 6.88
N GLY A 183 -4.95 -10.32 7.94
CA GLY A 183 -4.48 -11.69 8.14
C GLY A 183 -4.99 -12.65 7.05
N PRO A 184 -4.56 -13.93 7.07
CA PRO A 184 -4.95 -14.92 6.08
C PRO A 184 -6.49 -15.02 6.04
N THR A 185 -7.06 -14.75 4.89
CA THR A 185 -8.47 -15.05 4.64
C THR A 185 -8.61 -16.56 4.52
N ARG A 186 -9.25 -17.18 5.53
CA ARG A 186 -9.62 -18.61 5.50
C ARG A 186 -10.62 -18.90 4.38
#